data_607ec1ca79c334bf7e3350d90775f954
#
_entry.id   607ec1ca79c334bf7e3350d90775f954
#
_cell.length_a   1.000
_cell.length_b   1.000
_cell.length_c   1.000
_cell.angle_alpha   90.00
_cell.angle_beta   90.00
_cell.angle_gamma   90.00
#
_symmetry.space_group_name_H-M   'P 1'
#
loop_
_entity.id
_entity.type
_entity.pdbx_description
1 polymer ?
#
loop_
_entity_poly.entity_id
_entity_poly.type
_entity_poly.pdbx_seq_one_letter_code
_entity_poly.pdbx_strand_id
1 'polypeptide(L)'
;MAVVFKPFEVDYGYKSPGFSVDSKGNVVVRTITNTYTPPVIPPAPDFNVNETAGNFTFLNNGEAVVGSNPGITLERGTTYSFVLNTSSIAFNIYKPDTVDPLALGVLYNEGLSHQNEVTGLNLTSGTLTFNQTWQQQQSGYNRTAEVLVPNTTNTDLEGKKLPVVISLHDSGFTSSNGITNVNYISDKILIAPQGYNNEWNVGYQTSKADDIALIDAIISSFSQYDNVDTREITIIGYGNGAQLALQYSNYTQNASIKNVIGFNGLLNVDQYNPLDNKFYTYSLEDQNQDNSTVINWVEVTPLGNKNVMMFNGKDDLRFLYLGGTVDNQELYSAEDSVYAMAKADSTTEAKLTTPALQTDGSELFSYDNNSIQMFAFPGVANNFTQYQNSIRTRITNLLATESYLDIPVSTTLSGAEAQGQQLGTLTYEVPVDAPDSLYYGDTDGVPYGAITVAQPSIIGVGVFSSILDTGDLLAEGQDAEIRLSPTGTGTVTINPETTGTVNNVNINAQNLSTSGNVSLTPNADVTISPQTNGTLTVRPTSIGTVDNVNIGSVIPRNGTFSNLNSSQGTLNNTTIGLTTAASAAFTVATVQNDPASANDVTKKQYVDNTATVLAIALGV
;
A
#
# COMPACT_ATOMS: atom_id res chain seq x y z
N MET A 1 -20.40 -0.03 45.91
CA MET A 1 -19.00 0.32 46.21
C MET A 1 -18.72 1.69 45.61
N ALA A 2 -18.51 2.69 46.46
CA ALA A 2 -18.20 4.04 45.99
C ALA A 2 -16.75 4.05 45.52
N VAL A 3 -16.50 4.38 44.26
CA VAL A 3 -15.15 4.60 43.76
C VAL A 3 -14.69 5.96 44.29
N VAL A 4 -13.77 5.94 45.23
CA VAL A 4 -13.14 7.15 45.76
C VAL A 4 -12.01 7.50 44.77
N PHE A 5 -12.24 8.51 43.94
CA PHE A 5 -11.16 9.13 43.17
C PHE A 5 -10.24 9.86 44.15
N LYS A 6 -8.96 9.50 44.20
CA LYS A 6 -7.96 10.33 44.86
C LYS A 6 -7.82 11.64 44.09
N PRO A 7 -7.86 12.81 44.73
CA PRO A 7 -7.59 14.07 44.06
C PRO A 7 -6.18 14.07 43.54
N PHE A 8 -6.04 14.49 42.28
CA PHE A 8 -4.75 14.73 41.65
C PHE A 8 -4.32 16.15 42.01
N GLU A 9 -3.36 16.28 42.90
CA GLU A 9 -2.80 17.60 43.27
C GLU A 9 -1.77 18.02 42.25
N VAL A 10 -2.00 19.14 41.57
CA VAL A 10 -1.04 19.83 40.70
C VAL A 10 -0.89 21.26 41.18
N ASP A 11 0.31 21.62 41.61
CA ASP A 11 0.63 22.94 42.15
C ASP A 11 0.45 24.10 41.15
N TYR A 12 0.38 23.82 39.85
CA TYR A 12 0.35 24.82 38.78
C TYR A 12 -0.81 24.68 37.78
N GLY A 13 -1.76 23.79 38.03
CA GLY A 13 -2.84 23.50 37.08
C GLY A 13 -2.40 22.68 35.87
N TYR A 14 -3.33 22.03 35.20
CA TYR A 14 -3.10 21.25 33.99
C TYR A 14 -3.83 21.88 32.80
N LYS A 15 -3.19 21.91 31.63
CA LYS A 15 -3.77 22.47 30.42
C LYS A 15 -3.57 21.53 29.24
N SER A 16 -4.64 21.13 28.61
CA SER A 16 -4.63 20.41 27.34
C SER A 16 -5.59 21.10 26.35
N PRO A 17 -5.53 20.79 25.06
CA PRO A 17 -6.44 21.41 24.08
C PRO A 17 -7.92 21.22 24.39
N GLY A 18 -8.30 20.14 25.08
CA GLY A 18 -9.71 19.79 25.40
C GLY A 18 -10.19 20.21 26.79
N PHE A 19 -9.31 20.44 27.75
CA PHE A 19 -9.69 20.90 29.09
C PHE A 19 -8.53 21.55 29.82
N SER A 20 -8.84 22.35 30.82
CA SER A 20 -7.85 22.90 31.74
C SER A 20 -8.37 22.82 33.17
N VAL A 21 -7.46 22.56 34.11
CA VAL A 21 -7.73 22.65 35.56
C VAL A 21 -6.88 23.83 36.05
N ASP A 22 -7.52 24.79 36.70
CA ASP A 22 -6.80 25.92 37.30
C ASP A 22 -6.14 25.53 38.62
N SER A 23 -5.28 26.40 39.17
CA SER A 23 -4.61 26.18 40.45
C SER A 23 -5.55 26.10 41.66
N LYS A 24 -6.85 26.33 41.50
CA LYS A 24 -7.90 26.20 42.50
C LYS A 24 -8.73 24.91 42.31
N GLY A 25 -8.36 24.07 41.34
CA GLY A 25 -9.05 22.82 41.04
C GLY A 25 -10.32 22.98 40.18
N ASN A 26 -10.60 24.17 39.63
CA ASN A 26 -11.74 24.32 38.75
C ASN A 26 -11.44 23.72 37.37
N VAL A 27 -12.31 22.82 36.92
CA VAL A 27 -12.22 22.18 35.62
C VAL A 27 -12.98 23.00 34.59
N VAL A 28 -12.29 23.57 33.62
CA VAL A 28 -12.89 24.20 32.44
C VAL A 28 -12.80 23.23 31.28
N VAL A 29 -13.89 22.59 30.96
CA VAL A 29 -14.03 21.80 29.72
C VAL A 29 -14.35 22.78 28.63
N ARG A 30 -13.42 22.99 27.73
CA ARG A 30 -13.70 23.67 26.45
C ARG A 30 -14.29 22.61 25.52
N THR A 31 -15.55 22.74 25.19
CA THR A 31 -16.07 22.09 23.99
C THR A 31 -15.29 22.70 22.84
N ILE A 32 -14.25 22.01 22.38
CA ILE A 32 -13.70 22.28 21.06
C ILE A 32 -14.81 21.80 20.13
N THR A 33 -15.69 22.72 19.75
CA THR A 33 -16.38 22.57 18.48
C THR A 33 -15.27 22.70 17.45
N ASN A 34 -14.63 21.56 17.16
CA ASN A 34 -13.84 21.43 15.98
C ASN A 34 -14.84 21.60 14.85
N THR A 35 -14.96 22.82 14.34
CA THR A 35 -15.47 23.08 13.00
C THR A 35 -14.37 22.72 11.99
N TYR A 36 -13.63 21.66 12.24
CA TYR A 36 -13.05 20.88 11.20
C TYR A 36 -14.22 20.14 10.58
N THR A 37 -14.84 20.77 9.59
CA THR A 37 -15.41 20.01 8.50
C THR A 37 -14.19 19.35 7.87
N PRO A 38 -14.00 18.02 8.01
CA PRO A 38 -13.06 17.34 7.15
C PRO A 38 -13.46 17.78 5.74
N PRO A 39 -12.53 18.05 4.82
CA PRO A 39 -12.92 18.10 3.43
C PRO A 39 -13.78 16.87 3.27
N VAL A 40 -14.99 17.04 2.77
CA VAL A 40 -15.87 15.92 2.44
C VAL A 40 -15.06 15.20 1.39
N ILE A 41 -14.26 14.22 1.84
CA ILE A 41 -13.67 13.24 0.94
C ILE A 41 -14.92 12.59 0.38
N PRO A 42 -15.22 12.75 -0.92
CA PRO A 42 -16.34 12.03 -1.51
C PRO A 42 -16.12 10.56 -1.09
N PRO A 43 -17.16 9.84 -0.65
CA PRO A 43 -17.01 8.42 -0.38
C PRO A 43 -16.29 7.81 -1.59
N ALA A 44 -15.27 6.99 -1.31
CA ALA A 44 -14.54 6.33 -2.38
C ALA A 44 -15.57 5.70 -3.32
N PRO A 45 -15.45 5.89 -4.65
CA PRO A 45 -16.44 5.36 -5.58
C PRO A 45 -16.46 3.84 -5.43
N ASP A 46 -17.66 3.26 -5.48
CA ASP A 46 -17.78 1.80 -5.42
C ASP A 46 -17.01 1.15 -6.57
N PHE A 47 -17.04 1.80 -7.75
CA PHE A 47 -16.33 1.34 -8.94
C PHE A 47 -15.62 2.48 -9.66
N ASN A 48 -14.33 2.28 -9.96
CA ASN A 48 -13.66 3.06 -11.00
C ASN A 48 -13.73 2.26 -12.31
N VAL A 49 -14.27 2.86 -13.34
CA VAL A 49 -14.43 2.27 -14.66
C VAL A 49 -13.40 2.89 -15.60
N ASN A 50 -12.46 2.07 -16.04
CA ASN A 50 -11.40 2.50 -16.95
C ASN A 50 -11.52 1.75 -18.28
N GLU A 51 -10.82 2.25 -19.29
CA GLU A 51 -10.69 1.60 -20.58
C GLU A 51 -9.28 1.04 -20.77
N THR A 52 -9.21 -0.21 -21.23
CA THR A 52 -7.95 -0.84 -21.61
C THR A 52 -8.14 -1.62 -22.92
N ALA A 53 -7.45 -1.21 -23.97
CA ALA A 53 -7.54 -1.81 -25.30
C ALA A 53 -8.99 -1.99 -25.80
N GLY A 54 -9.82 -0.95 -25.63
CA GLY A 54 -11.21 -0.94 -26.04
C GLY A 54 -12.15 -1.82 -25.20
N ASN A 55 -11.75 -2.20 -23.99
CA ASN A 55 -12.57 -2.97 -23.05
C ASN A 55 -12.70 -2.22 -21.73
N PHE A 56 -13.81 -2.44 -21.02
CA PHE A 56 -13.99 -1.94 -19.68
C PHE A 56 -13.17 -2.75 -18.67
N THR A 57 -12.52 -2.05 -17.78
CA THR A 57 -11.86 -2.61 -16.59
C THR A 57 -12.34 -1.89 -15.36
N PHE A 58 -12.45 -2.60 -14.24
CA PHE A 58 -13.03 -2.07 -13.01
C PHE A 58 -12.06 -2.19 -11.85
N LEU A 59 -12.01 -1.14 -11.02
CA LEU A 59 -11.49 -1.23 -9.68
C LEU A 59 -12.68 -1.11 -8.71
N ASN A 60 -12.85 -2.08 -7.84
CA ASN A 60 -13.83 -2.05 -6.77
C ASN A 60 -13.11 -1.69 -5.47
N ASN A 61 -13.41 -0.51 -4.90
CA ASN A 61 -12.69 0.01 -3.71
C ASN A 61 -11.17 -0.04 -3.84
N GLY A 62 -10.65 0.22 -5.06
CA GLY A 62 -9.23 0.22 -5.36
C GLY A 62 -8.62 -1.15 -5.71
N GLU A 63 -9.38 -2.24 -5.59
CA GLU A 63 -8.94 -3.59 -6.01
C GLU A 63 -9.41 -3.90 -7.44
N ALA A 64 -8.52 -4.46 -8.24
CA ALA A 64 -8.84 -4.80 -9.63
C ALA A 64 -9.86 -5.95 -9.70
N VAL A 65 -10.97 -5.75 -10.41
CA VAL A 65 -11.88 -6.83 -10.77
C VAL A 65 -11.29 -7.57 -11.97
N VAL A 66 -11.01 -8.86 -11.80
CA VAL A 66 -10.24 -9.65 -12.77
C VAL A 66 -11.00 -9.83 -14.09
N GLY A 67 -10.33 -9.54 -15.19
CA GLY A 67 -10.79 -9.77 -16.56
C GLY A 67 -11.11 -8.51 -17.35
N SER A 68 -11.23 -8.68 -18.67
CA SER A 68 -11.77 -7.65 -19.55
C SER A 68 -13.30 -7.76 -19.55
N ASN A 69 -13.99 -6.66 -19.39
CA ASN A 69 -15.45 -6.60 -19.23
C ASN A 69 -15.96 -7.58 -18.14
N PRO A 70 -15.46 -7.48 -16.90
CA PRO A 70 -15.77 -8.44 -15.86
C PRO A 70 -17.24 -8.37 -15.43
N GLY A 71 -17.80 -9.49 -14.97
CA GLY A 71 -19.10 -9.51 -14.31
C GLY A 71 -19.04 -8.78 -12.97
N ILE A 72 -20.02 -7.92 -12.67
CA ILE A 72 -20.16 -7.25 -11.38
C ILE A 72 -21.48 -7.65 -10.73
N THR A 73 -21.55 -7.56 -9.40
CA THR A 73 -22.77 -7.83 -8.64
C THR A 73 -23.22 -6.59 -7.90
N LEU A 74 -24.48 -6.20 -8.06
CA LEU A 74 -25.11 -5.06 -7.39
C LEU A 74 -26.30 -5.55 -6.58
N GLU A 75 -26.60 -4.90 -5.46
CA GLU A 75 -27.74 -5.25 -4.58
C GLU A 75 -28.90 -4.28 -4.82
N ARG A 76 -30.14 -4.79 -4.88
CA ARG A 76 -31.36 -3.98 -4.99
C ARG A 76 -31.52 -3.05 -3.79
N GLY A 77 -32.02 -1.87 -4.03
CA GLY A 77 -32.21 -0.83 -3.01
C GLY A 77 -30.90 -0.20 -2.52
N THR A 78 -29.77 -0.51 -3.16
CA THR A 78 -28.47 0.08 -2.87
C THR A 78 -28.07 1.05 -3.97
N THR A 79 -27.43 2.13 -3.59
CA THR A 79 -26.88 3.11 -4.52
C THR A 79 -25.41 2.86 -4.73
N TYR A 80 -24.97 2.77 -5.97
CA TYR A 80 -23.57 2.60 -6.37
C TYR A 80 -23.09 3.79 -7.18
N SER A 81 -21.83 4.13 -7.02
CA SER A 81 -21.15 5.14 -7.81
C SER A 81 -20.12 4.51 -8.73
N PHE A 82 -20.15 4.86 -9.99
CA PHE A 82 -19.20 4.45 -11.03
C PHE A 82 -18.47 5.69 -11.50
N VAL A 83 -17.21 5.86 -11.12
CA VAL A 83 -16.36 6.91 -11.68
C VAL A 83 -15.87 6.45 -13.04
N LEU A 84 -16.34 7.12 -14.08
CA LEU A 84 -16.05 6.81 -15.47
C LEU A 84 -14.76 7.52 -15.89
N ASN A 85 -13.84 6.78 -16.46
CA ASN A 85 -12.58 7.27 -16.99
C ASN A 85 -12.24 6.48 -18.26
N THR A 86 -13.11 6.60 -19.25
CA THR A 86 -12.95 5.98 -20.57
C THR A 86 -12.68 7.05 -21.62
N SER A 87 -11.97 6.70 -22.69
CA SER A 87 -11.53 7.65 -23.71
C SER A 87 -12.20 7.43 -25.07
N SER A 88 -12.58 6.21 -25.38
CA SER A 88 -13.15 5.86 -26.69
C SER A 88 -14.46 5.08 -26.60
N ILE A 89 -14.77 4.48 -25.46
CA ILE A 89 -15.98 3.71 -25.25
C ILE A 89 -16.90 4.39 -24.21
N ALA A 90 -18.19 4.41 -24.47
CA ALA A 90 -19.19 5.02 -23.61
C ALA A 90 -19.83 3.98 -22.68
N PHE A 91 -20.00 4.31 -21.40
CA PHE A 91 -20.59 3.39 -20.44
C PHE A 91 -22.12 3.48 -20.43
N ASN A 92 -22.76 2.37 -20.70
CA ASN A 92 -24.22 2.23 -20.73
C ASN A 92 -24.65 1.01 -19.92
N ILE A 93 -25.87 1.03 -19.38
CA ILE A 93 -26.52 -0.11 -18.73
C ILE A 93 -27.72 -0.55 -19.59
N TYR A 94 -27.84 -1.85 -19.84
CA TYR A 94 -28.82 -2.46 -20.71
C TYR A 94 -29.65 -3.51 -19.96
N LYS A 95 -30.93 -3.68 -20.35
CA LYS A 95 -31.71 -4.88 -20.04
C LYS A 95 -31.30 -6.03 -20.96
N PRO A 96 -31.48 -7.30 -20.53
CA PRO A 96 -31.40 -8.42 -21.46
C PRO A 96 -32.43 -8.28 -22.59
N ASP A 97 -32.11 -8.80 -23.78
CA ASP A 97 -33.07 -8.92 -24.84
C ASP A 97 -34.18 -9.92 -24.41
N THR A 98 -35.43 -9.61 -24.78
CA THR A 98 -36.58 -10.45 -24.42
C THR A 98 -36.66 -11.76 -25.21
N VAL A 99 -35.97 -11.84 -26.34
CA VAL A 99 -35.95 -13.00 -27.25
C VAL A 99 -34.66 -13.82 -27.04
N ASP A 100 -33.53 -13.14 -26.90
CA ASP A 100 -32.24 -13.75 -26.58
C ASP A 100 -31.69 -13.11 -25.29
N PRO A 101 -31.85 -13.80 -24.13
CA PRO A 101 -31.39 -13.26 -22.85
C PRO A 101 -29.87 -13.08 -22.75
N LEU A 102 -29.09 -13.59 -23.71
CA LEU A 102 -27.64 -13.41 -23.79
C LEU A 102 -27.26 -12.21 -24.68
N ALA A 103 -28.23 -11.61 -25.36
CA ALA A 103 -28.03 -10.41 -26.15
C ALA A 103 -28.40 -9.16 -25.37
N LEU A 104 -27.71 -8.04 -25.70
CA LEU A 104 -28.08 -6.73 -25.16
C LEU A 104 -29.43 -6.30 -25.72
N GLY A 105 -30.36 -5.97 -24.82
CA GLY A 105 -31.66 -5.43 -25.19
C GLY A 105 -31.63 -3.89 -25.27
N VAL A 106 -32.59 -3.26 -24.62
CA VAL A 106 -32.73 -1.78 -24.59
C VAL A 106 -32.01 -1.19 -23.38
N LEU A 107 -31.62 0.07 -23.46
CA LEU A 107 -31.04 0.83 -22.36
C LEU A 107 -31.95 0.79 -21.11
N TYR A 108 -31.34 0.54 -19.96
CA TYR A 108 -32.00 0.53 -18.67
C TYR A 108 -31.77 1.88 -17.96
N ASN A 109 -32.81 2.71 -17.91
CA ASN A 109 -32.66 4.09 -17.49
C ASN A 109 -33.16 4.38 -16.06
N GLU A 110 -33.79 3.40 -15.41
CA GLU A 110 -34.34 3.58 -14.07
C GLU A 110 -33.26 3.66 -13.01
N GLY A 111 -33.36 4.60 -12.07
CA GLY A 111 -32.41 4.80 -10.98
C GLY A 111 -31.08 5.40 -11.40
N LEU A 112 -30.91 5.80 -12.67
CA LEU A 112 -29.67 6.38 -13.15
C LEU A 112 -29.66 7.90 -13.03
N SER A 113 -28.57 8.41 -12.51
CA SER A 113 -28.18 9.82 -12.64
C SER A 113 -26.69 9.89 -12.95
N HIS A 114 -26.31 10.87 -13.73
CA HIS A 114 -24.91 11.13 -14.05
C HIS A 114 -24.60 12.57 -13.67
N GLN A 115 -23.56 12.73 -12.91
CA GLN A 115 -22.99 14.03 -12.63
C GLN A 115 -21.63 14.09 -13.32
N ASN A 116 -21.50 15.01 -14.27
CA ASN A 116 -20.18 15.40 -14.68
C ASN A 116 -19.43 15.81 -13.40
N GLU A 117 -18.23 15.30 -13.20
CA GLU A 117 -17.41 15.70 -12.05
C GLU A 117 -17.03 17.18 -12.19
N VAL A 118 -18.00 18.01 -11.88
CA VAL A 118 -17.79 19.45 -11.78
C VAL A 118 -17.78 19.75 -10.31
N THR A 119 -16.59 19.71 -9.74
CA THR A 119 -16.40 20.15 -8.36
C THR A 119 -16.57 21.67 -8.26
N GLY A 120 -16.57 22.37 -9.39
CA GLY A 120 -16.56 23.84 -9.46
C GLY A 120 -15.23 24.43 -8.96
N LEU A 121 -14.28 23.57 -8.64
CA LEU A 121 -12.96 23.98 -8.17
C LEU A 121 -11.97 23.91 -9.33
N ASN A 122 -11.22 24.98 -9.50
CA ASN A 122 -10.07 25.00 -10.39
C ASN A 122 -8.78 25.01 -9.57
N LEU A 123 -7.86 24.16 -9.91
CA LEU A 123 -6.52 24.25 -9.41
C LEU A 123 -5.93 25.58 -9.87
N THR A 124 -5.35 26.34 -8.93
CA THR A 124 -4.73 27.63 -9.18
C THR A 124 -3.28 27.60 -8.79
N SER A 125 -2.50 28.52 -9.35
CA SER A 125 -1.11 28.70 -8.94
C SER A 125 -1.02 29.02 -7.44
N GLY A 126 -0.12 28.34 -6.73
CA GLY A 126 0.02 28.46 -5.28
C GLY A 126 0.74 27.30 -4.66
N THR A 127 0.29 26.85 -3.50
CA THR A 127 0.90 25.75 -2.76
C THR A 127 -0.17 24.76 -2.30
N LEU A 128 0.00 23.50 -2.64
CA LEU A 128 -0.74 22.39 -2.03
C LEU A 128 -0.01 21.95 -0.75
N THR A 129 -0.76 21.48 0.23
CA THR A 129 -0.21 20.98 1.50
C THR A 129 -0.83 19.65 1.87
N PHE A 130 0.03 18.68 2.19
CA PHE A 130 -0.34 17.32 2.55
C PHE A 130 0.23 16.99 3.92
N ASN A 131 -0.61 16.59 4.87
CA ASN A 131 -0.14 16.11 6.15
C ASN A 131 0.24 14.64 6.07
N GLN A 132 1.47 14.32 6.38
CA GLN A 132 2.04 12.98 6.30
C GLN A 132 2.67 12.57 7.62
N THR A 133 2.58 11.29 7.98
CA THR A 133 3.25 10.71 9.15
C THR A 133 4.23 9.63 8.72
N TRP A 134 5.40 9.58 9.36
CA TRP A 134 6.37 8.50 9.24
C TRP A 134 7.22 8.44 10.50
N GLN A 135 8.20 7.54 10.57
CA GLN A 135 8.96 7.27 11.79
C GLN A 135 9.48 8.53 12.52
N GLN A 136 10.08 9.49 11.81
CA GLN A 136 10.64 10.71 12.40
C GLN A 136 9.58 11.81 12.60
N GLN A 137 8.39 11.65 12.05
CA GLN A 137 7.32 12.64 12.07
C GLN A 137 5.97 12.01 12.45
N GLN A 138 5.94 11.31 13.59
CA GLN A 138 4.76 10.58 14.08
C GLN A 138 3.57 11.49 14.42
N SER A 139 3.83 12.76 14.74
CA SER A 139 2.79 13.76 15.00
C SER A 139 2.21 14.39 13.72
N GLY A 140 2.73 14.02 12.56
CA GLY A 140 2.41 14.62 11.27
C GLY A 140 3.35 15.77 10.89
N TYR A 141 3.61 15.84 9.59
CA TYR A 141 4.41 16.89 8.96
C TYR A 141 3.71 17.39 7.70
N ASN A 142 3.64 18.71 7.55
CA ASN A 142 3.02 19.32 6.37
C ASN A 142 4.02 19.33 5.21
N ARG A 143 3.85 18.41 4.27
CA ARG A 143 4.55 18.38 2.99
C ARG A 143 3.88 19.35 2.03
N THR A 144 4.67 20.10 1.28
CA THR A 144 4.17 21.11 0.36
C THR A 144 4.53 20.79 -1.08
N ALA A 145 3.72 21.28 -2.02
CA ALA A 145 4.01 21.26 -3.44
C ALA A 145 3.66 22.62 -4.05
N GLU A 146 4.62 23.25 -4.72
CA GLU A 146 4.35 24.44 -5.51
C GLU A 146 3.58 24.07 -6.78
N VAL A 147 2.61 24.91 -7.14
CA VAL A 147 1.76 24.73 -8.32
C VAL A 147 1.88 25.98 -9.20
N LEU A 148 2.09 25.74 -10.47
CA LEU A 148 2.02 26.79 -11.50
C LEU A 148 1.00 26.36 -12.57
N VAL A 149 -0.13 27.04 -12.60
CA VAL A 149 -1.16 26.85 -13.61
C VAL A 149 -0.96 27.88 -14.73
N PRO A 150 -0.90 27.45 -16.00
CA PRO A 150 -0.77 28.37 -17.13
C PRO A 150 -1.95 29.36 -17.19
N ASN A 151 -1.66 30.57 -17.65
CA ASN A 151 -2.73 31.49 -18.00
C ASN A 151 -3.29 31.09 -19.38
N THR A 152 -4.50 30.55 -19.39
CA THR A 152 -5.18 30.09 -20.60
C THR A 152 -6.18 31.11 -21.16
N THR A 153 -6.37 32.25 -20.50
CA THR A 153 -7.32 33.28 -20.94
C THR A 153 -6.97 33.80 -22.33
N ASN A 154 -7.95 33.82 -23.23
CA ASN A 154 -7.80 34.18 -24.66
C ASN A 154 -6.81 33.30 -25.44
N THR A 155 -6.65 32.06 -25.05
CA THR A 155 -5.87 31.05 -25.77
C THR A 155 -6.77 29.90 -26.21
N ASP A 156 -6.27 29.01 -27.08
CA ASP A 156 -6.97 27.78 -27.47
C ASP A 156 -7.16 26.79 -26.30
N LEU A 157 -6.54 27.08 -25.15
CA LEU A 157 -6.64 26.30 -23.91
C LEU A 157 -7.67 26.86 -22.93
N GLU A 158 -8.37 27.95 -23.25
CA GLU A 158 -9.43 28.49 -22.40
C GLU A 158 -10.58 27.47 -22.29
N GLY A 159 -11.01 27.19 -21.07
CA GLY A 159 -12.03 26.19 -20.78
C GLY A 159 -11.59 24.73 -20.99
N LYS A 160 -10.29 24.46 -21.10
CA LYS A 160 -9.76 23.10 -21.28
C LYS A 160 -9.18 22.55 -19.98
N LYS A 161 -9.29 21.24 -19.81
CA LYS A 161 -8.50 20.49 -18.81
C LYS A 161 -7.06 20.38 -19.28
N LEU A 162 -6.13 20.62 -18.37
CA LEU A 162 -4.72 20.62 -18.69
C LEU A 162 -4.02 19.38 -18.09
N PRO A 163 -3.19 18.68 -18.87
CA PRO A 163 -2.31 17.64 -18.35
C PRO A 163 -1.36 18.17 -17.28
N VAL A 164 -0.82 17.26 -16.47
CA VAL A 164 0.03 17.61 -15.33
C VAL A 164 1.47 17.16 -15.54
N VAL A 165 2.41 18.02 -15.15
CA VAL A 165 3.82 17.69 -15.01
C VAL A 165 4.22 17.83 -13.54
N ILE A 166 4.61 16.71 -12.92
CA ILE A 166 5.19 16.70 -11.56
C ILE A 166 6.71 16.77 -11.71
N SER A 167 7.34 17.80 -11.15
CA SER A 167 8.77 18.04 -11.23
C SER A 167 9.45 17.79 -9.88
N LEU A 168 10.32 16.79 -9.82
CA LEU A 168 11.08 16.38 -8.64
C LEU A 168 12.49 16.99 -8.70
N HIS A 169 12.80 17.90 -7.77
CA HIS A 169 14.10 18.57 -7.69
C HIS A 169 15.24 17.59 -7.33
N ASP A 170 16.48 17.97 -7.54
CA ASP A 170 17.64 17.21 -7.06
C ASP A 170 17.87 17.43 -5.55
N SER A 171 18.65 16.58 -4.93
CA SER A 171 19.08 16.69 -3.54
C SER A 171 19.77 18.04 -3.28
N GLY A 172 19.40 18.69 -2.17
CA GLY A 172 19.87 20.02 -1.79
C GLY A 172 19.13 21.19 -2.46
N PHE A 173 18.19 20.92 -3.37
CA PHE A 173 17.35 21.92 -4.03
C PHE A 173 15.94 21.97 -3.44
N THR A 174 15.08 22.80 -4.01
CA THR A 174 13.73 23.06 -3.50
C THR A 174 12.68 22.90 -4.60
N SER A 175 11.40 22.89 -4.19
CA SER A 175 10.24 22.94 -5.09
C SER A 175 10.33 24.07 -6.12
N SER A 176 10.81 25.25 -5.71
CA SER A 176 10.99 26.39 -6.62
C SER A 176 12.00 26.12 -7.74
N ASN A 177 13.05 25.34 -7.45
CA ASN A 177 13.96 24.85 -8.50
C ASN A 177 13.24 23.85 -9.42
N GLY A 178 12.39 23.00 -8.84
CA GLY A 178 11.55 22.08 -9.61
C GLY A 178 10.69 22.82 -10.64
N ILE A 179 9.96 23.87 -10.22
CA ILE A 179 9.18 24.71 -11.14
C ILE A 179 10.08 25.37 -12.20
N THR A 180 11.20 25.97 -11.77
CA THR A 180 12.12 26.69 -12.67
C THR A 180 12.65 25.77 -13.79
N ASN A 181 12.94 24.53 -13.48
CA ASN A 181 13.46 23.56 -14.42
C ASN A 181 12.48 23.21 -15.55
N VAL A 182 11.17 23.30 -15.30
CA VAL A 182 10.12 22.90 -16.26
C VAL A 182 9.24 24.06 -16.73
N ASN A 183 9.47 25.28 -16.30
CA ASN A 183 8.63 26.45 -16.62
C ASN A 183 8.56 26.83 -18.10
N TYR A 184 9.37 26.23 -18.95
CA TYR A 184 9.28 26.36 -20.40
C TYR A 184 8.11 25.55 -20.99
N ILE A 185 7.50 24.64 -20.23
CA ILE A 185 6.31 23.89 -20.60
C ILE A 185 5.11 24.77 -20.23
N SER A 186 4.50 25.42 -21.22
CA SER A 186 3.53 26.50 -21.00
C SER A 186 2.06 26.11 -21.19
N ASP A 187 1.81 24.86 -21.55
CA ASP A 187 0.48 24.32 -21.86
C ASP A 187 0.01 23.25 -20.86
N LYS A 188 0.73 23.07 -19.77
CA LYS A 188 0.46 22.05 -18.74
C LYS A 188 0.51 22.64 -17.34
N ILE A 189 -0.20 22.04 -16.40
CA ILE A 189 -0.09 22.38 -14.98
C ILE A 189 1.23 21.80 -14.46
N LEU A 190 2.05 22.67 -13.85
CA LEU A 190 3.34 22.27 -13.29
C LEU A 190 3.20 22.16 -11.77
N ILE A 191 3.63 21.05 -11.20
CA ILE A 191 3.60 20.79 -9.76
C ILE A 191 4.99 20.36 -9.32
N ALA A 192 5.55 21.05 -8.34
CA ALA A 192 6.83 20.69 -7.78
C ALA A 192 6.70 20.47 -6.26
N PRO A 193 6.65 19.22 -5.82
CA PRO A 193 6.65 18.92 -4.39
C PRO A 193 8.02 19.18 -3.78
N GLN A 194 8.02 19.49 -2.47
CA GLN A 194 9.21 19.71 -1.67
C GLN A 194 9.64 18.41 -1.00
N GLY A 195 10.84 17.94 -1.32
CA GLY A 195 11.48 16.82 -0.64
C GLY A 195 11.75 17.15 0.82
N TYR A 196 11.55 16.20 1.74
CA TYR A 196 11.86 16.40 3.15
C TYR A 196 13.38 16.59 3.32
N ASN A 197 13.78 17.64 4.04
CA ASN A 197 15.18 18.07 4.15
C ASN A 197 15.86 18.33 2.80
N ASN A 198 15.12 18.76 1.79
CA ASN A 198 15.58 18.97 0.40
C ASN A 198 16.12 17.69 -0.27
N GLU A 199 15.56 16.54 0.05
CA GLU A 199 16.00 15.23 -0.43
C GLU A 199 14.80 14.29 -0.60
N TRP A 200 14.93 13.31 -1.50
CA TRP A 200 13.93 12.27 -1.74
C TRP A 200 14.43 10.94 -1.18
N ASN A 201 13.57 10.27 -0.42
CA ASN A 201 13.85 8.93 0.05
C ASN A 201 13.65 7.90 -1.09
N VAL A 202 14.74 7.32 -1.53
CA VAL A 202 14.75 6.21 -2.50
C VAL A 202 15.16 4.88 -1.85
N GLY A 203 15.01 4.78 -0.52
CA GLY A 203 15.31 3.61 0.29
C GLY A 203 16.51 3.78 1.23
N TYR A 204 17.47 4.65 0.92
CA TYR A 204 18.75 4.79 1.63
C TYR A 204 18.85 6.03 2.53
N GLN A 205 17.93 6.97 2.38
CA GLN A 205 17.94 8.21 3.13
C GLN A 205 17.60 8.00 4.60
N THR A 206 18.25 8.76 5.47
CA THR A 206 18.01 8.70 6.92
C THR A 206 16.64 9.24 7.33
N SER A 207 16.04 10.08 6.50
CA SER A 207 14.74 10.72 6.76
C SER A 207 13.58 9.74 6.80
N LYS A 208 13.67 8.63 6.09
CA LYS A 208 12.60 7.63 5.92
C LYS A 208 11.23 8.23 5.56
N ALA A 209 11.22 9.42 4.95
CA ALA A 209 10.00 10.05 4.49
C ALA A 209 9.33 9.19 3.40
N ASP A 210 8.00 9.10 3.41
CA ASP A 210 7.26 8.35 2.39
C ASP A 210 6.98 9.23 1.18
N ASP A 211 7.98 9.35 0.32
CA ASP A 211 7.89 10.20 -0.88
C ASP A 211 7.05 9.55 -1.99
N ILE A 212 6.93 8.23 -2.01
CA ILE A 212 6.02 7.51 -2.90
C ILE A 212 4.57 7.87 -2.54
N ALA A 213 4.19 7.74 -1.28
CA ALA A 213 2.85 8.12 -0.83
C ALA A 213 2.57 9.63 -0.98
N LEU A 214 3.58 10.49 -0.93
CA LEU A 214 3.41 11.91 -1.24
C LEU A 214 2.99 12.11 -2.71
N ILE A 215 3.65 11.43 -3.65
CA ILE A 215 3.28 11.51 -5.07
C ILE A 215 1.86 10.98 -5.27
N ASP A 216 1.52 9.83 -4.65
CA ASP A 216 0.17 9.27 -4.72
C ASP A 216 -0.89 10.23 -4.15
N ALA A 217 -0.61 10.91 -3.03
CA ALA A 217 -1.52 11.89 -2.44
C ALA A 217 -1.71 13.11 -3.36
N ILE A 218 -0.64 13.60 -3.99
CA ILE A 218 -0.71 14.68 -4.97
C ILE A 218 -1.60 14.29 -6.15
N ILE A 219 -1.36 13.11 -6.73
CA ILE A 219 -2.13 12.63 -7.89
C ILE A 219 -3.60 12.39 -7.51
N SER A 220 -3.86 11.79 -6.35
CA SER A 220 -5.21 11.56 -5.87
C SER A 220 -5.99 12.86 -5.64
N SER A 221 -5.29 13.96 -5.29
CA SER A 221 -5.93 15.26 -5.10
C SER A 221 -6.44 15.89 -6.40
N PHE A 222 -5.99 15.43 -7.56
CA PHE A 222 -6.37 16.04 -8.84
C PHE A 222 -7.84 15.84 -9.19
N SER A 223 -8.46 14.76 -8.72
CA SER A 223 -9.89 14.48 -8.96
C SER A 223 -10.84 15.55 -8.42
N GLN A 224 -10.38 16.41 -7.49
CA GLN A 224 -11.16 17.51 -6.97
C GLN A 224 -11.10 18.78 -7.83
N TYR A 225 -10.35 18.80 -8.94
CA TYR A 225 -10.16 19.99 -9.76
C TYR A 225 -10.65 19.78 -11.20
N ASP A 226 -11.56 20.66 -11.64
CA ASP A 226 -12.20 20.57 -12.95
C ASP A 226 -11.27 20.89 -14.12
N ASN A 227 -10.24 21.70 -13.89
CA ASN A 227 -9.27 22.11 -14.91
C ASN A 227 -8.06 21.16 -15.03
N VAL A 228 -8.05 20.03 -14.31
CA VAL A 228 -6.96 19.04 -14.37
C VAL A 228 -7.36 17.87 -15.26
N ASP A 229 -6.52 17.54 -16.23
CA ASP A 229 -6.64 16.28 -16.96
C ASP A 229 -5.90 15.19 -16.21
N THR A 230 -6.67 14.34 -15.51
CA THR A 230 -6.11 13.25 -14.70
C THR A 230 -5.61 12.07 -15.51
N ARG A 231 -5.83 12.04 -16.83
CA ARG A 231 -5.44 10.91 -17.70
C ARG A 231 -4.00 11.02 -18.21
N GLU A 232 -3.44 12.23 -18.20
CA GLU A 232 -2.12 12.50 -18.76
C GLU A 232 -1.21 13.16 -17.71
N ILE A 233 -0.47 12.33 -16.98
CA ILE A 233 0.48 12.78 -15.97
C ILE A 233 1.89 12.42 -16.41
N THR A 234 2.77 13.40 -16.33
CA THR A 234 4.21 13.25 -16.56
C THR A 234 4.97 13.49 -15.28
N ILE A 235 5.98 12.68 -15.00
CA ILE A 235 6.91 12.89 -13.89
C ILE A 235 8.29 13.22 -14.46
N ILE A 236 8.86 14.35 -14.07
CA ILE A 236 10.21 14.78 -14.46
C ILE A 236 11.05 14.87 -13.19
N GLY A 237 12.17 14.17 -13.14
CA GLY A 237 13.07 14.20 -12.00
C GLY A 237 14.49 14.62 -12.38
N TYR A 238 15.19 15.18 -11.40
CA TYR A 238 16.59 15.63 -11.51
C TYR A 238 17.42 14.98 -10.41
N GLY A 239 18.53 14.33 -10.77
CA GLY A 239 19.43 13.67 -9.83
C GLY A 239 18.71 12.67 -8.91
N ASN A 240 18.68 12.94 -7.61
CA ASN A 240 17.94 12.13 -6.63
C ASN A 240 16.41 12.12 -6.90
N GLY A 241 15.85 13.23 -7.41
CA GLY A 241 14.46 13.28 -7.88
C GLY A 241 14.22 12.39 -9.11
N ALA A 242 15.22 12.22 -9.98
CA ALA A 242 15.11 11.29 -11.11
C ALA A 242 15.16 9.83 -10.65
N GLN A 243 15.97 9.51 -9.64
CA GLN A 243 15.93 8.18 -9.01
C GLN A 243 14.53 7.85 -8.49
N LEU A 244 13.90 8.80 -7.76
CA LEU A 244 12.53 8.62 -7.28
C LEU A 244 11.53 8.49 -8.43
N ALA A 245 11.65 9.28 -9.50
CA ALA A 245 10.75 9.19 -10.66
C ALA A 245 10.81 7.80 -11.31
N LEU A 246 12.01 7.24 -11.53
CA LEU A 246 12.19 5.91 -12.09
C LEU A 246 11.67 4.82 -11.15
N GLN A 247 11.93 4.93 -9.85
CA GLN A 247 11.42 4.00 -8.83
C GLN A 247 9.89 4.03 -8.78
N TYR A 248 9.29 5.22 -8.73
CA TYR A 248 7.84 5.39 -8.71
C TYR A 248 7.20 4.82 -9.98
N SER A 249 7.82 4.99 -11.13
CA SER A 249 7.38 4.40 -12.40
C SER A 249 7.24 2.87 -12.33
N ASN A 250 8.17 2.20 -11.66
CA ASN A 250 8.16 0.75 -11.51
C ASN A 250 7.18 0.27 -10.42
N TYR A 251 6.90 1.12 -9.44
CA TYR A 251 5.99 0.84 -8.32
C TYR A 251 4.52 1.07 -8.67
N THR A 252 4.22 2.22 -9.30
CA THR A 252 2.84 2.66 -9.47
C THR A 252 2.03 1.80 -10.43
N GLN A 253 0.80 1.48 -10.03
CA GLN A 253 -0.22 0.84 -10.87
C GLN A 253 -1.14 1.86 -11.55
N ASN A 254 -0.86 3.17 -11.43
CA ASN A 254 -1.66 4.21 -12.02
C ASN A 254 -1.35 4.38 -13.51
N ALA A 255 -2.27 3.96 -14.37
CA ALA A 255 -2.17 4.05 -15.82
C ALA A 255 -2.20 5.49 -16.37
N SER A 256 -2.56 6.48 -15.54
CA SER A 256 -2.50 7.90 -15.90
C SER A 256 -1.07 8.45 -16.00
N ILE A 257 -0.10 7.77 -15.42
CA ILE A 257 1.32 8.10 -15.60
C ILE A 257 1.74 7.67 -17.01
N LYS A 258 1.84 8.62 -17.91
CA LYS A 258 2.18 8.37 -19.33
C LYS A 258 3.65 8.51 -19.60
N ASN A 259 4.30 9.50 -18.99
CA ASN A 259 5.70 9.81 -19.28
C ASN A 259 6.51 9.94 -18.00
N VAL A 260 7.72 9.41 -18.01
CA VAL A 260 8.71 9.52 -16.95
C VAL A 260 10.02 10.02 -17.54
N ILE A 261 10.52 11.15 -17.05
CA ILE A 261 11.71 11.79 -17.59
C ILE A 261 12.73 11.95 -16.44
N GLY A 262 13.93 11.44 -16.64
CA GLY A 262 15.00 11.49 -15.65
C GLY A 262 16.24 12.21 -16.16
N PHE A 263 16.75 13.16 -15.39
CA PHE A 263 18.04 13.81 -15.65
C PHE A 263 19.07 13.30 -14.65
N ASN A 264 20.13 12.66 -15.14
CA ASN A 264 21.16 12.02 -14.32
C ASN A 264 20.58 11.08 -13.23
N GLY A 265 19.46 10.40 -13.53
CA GLY A 265 18.85 9.39 -12.68
C GLY A 265 19.35 8.01 -13.04
N LEU A 266 19.70 7.22 -12.06
CA LEU A 266 20.12 5.82 -12.22
C LEU A 266 19.33 4.93 -11.29
N LEU A 267 19.07 3.69 -11.68
CA LEU A 267 18.47 2.72 -10.79
C LEU A 267 19.50 2.21 -9.78
N ASN A 268 19.06 1.98 -8.56
CA ASN A 268 19.84 1.25 -7.57
C ASN A 268 19.84 -0.24 -7.91
N VAL A 269 20.95 -0.93 -7.60
CA VAL A 269 21.10 -2.37 -7.91
C VAL A 269 20.06 -3.24 -7.16
N ASP A 270 19.55 -2.77 -6.03
CA ASP A 270 18.52 -3.47 -5.27
C ASP A 270 17.10 -3.29 -5.86
N GLN A 271 16.92 -2.35 -6.79
CA GLN A 271 15.61 -2.10 -7.43
C GLN A 271 15.32 -3.02 -8.62
N TYR A 272 16.32 -3.71 -9.13
CA TYR A 272 16.17 -4.61 -10.28
C TYR A 272 17.14 -5.77 -10.19
N ASN A 273 16.66 -6.99 -10.42
CA ASN A 273 17.51 -8.17 -10.54
C ASN A 273 17.56 -8.65 -12.01
N PRO A 274 18.70 -8.51 -12.69
CA PRO A 274 18.84 -8.87 -14.09
C PRO A 274 18.83 -10.39 -14.36
N LEU A 275 18.94 -11.24 -13.32
CA LEU A 275 18.92 -12.69 -13.46
C LEU A 275 17.52 -13.25 -13.69
N ASP A 276 16.52 -12.63 -13.11
CA ASP A 276 15.11 -13.06 -13.18
C ASP A 276 14.17 -11.95 -13.68
N ASN A 277 14.71 -10.76 -14.00
CA ASN A 277 13.99 -9.56 -14.43
C ASN A 277 12.93 -9.08 -13.43
N LYS A 278 13.16 -9.26 -12.14
CA LYS A 278 12.27 -8.80 -11.09
C LYS A 278 12.64 -7.40 -10.61
N PHE A 279 11.59 -6.67 -10.23
CA PHE A 279 11.69 -5.30 -9.73
C PHE A 279 11.31 -5.24 -8.26
N TYR A 280 11.91 -4.30 -7.54
CA TYR A 280 11.72 -4.16 -6.11
C TYR A 280 11.59 -2.69 -5.73
N THR A 281 10.82 -2.45 -4.66
CA THR A 281 10.78 -1.17 -3.94
C THR A 281 11.09 -1.40 -2.47
N TYR A 282 11.44 -0.37 -1.73
CA TYR A 282 11.65 -0.49 -0.29
C TYR A 282 10.31 -0.57 0.46
N SER A 283 10.29 -1.32 1.56
CA SER A 283 9.17 -1.36 2.49
C SER A 283 9.39 -0.37 3.63
N LEU A 284 8.44 0.53 3.85
CA LEU A 284 8.46 1.47 4.97
C LEU A 284 7.97 0.82 6.27
N GLU A 285 7.15 -0.23 6.21
CA GLU A 285 6.63 -0.91 7.39
C GLU A 285 7.75 -1.51 8.25
N ASP A 286 8.75 -2.10 7.60
CA ASP A 286 9.89 -2.70 8.29
C ASP A 286 10.92 -1.68 8.78
N GLN A 287 10.94 -0.49 8.19
CA GLN A 287 11.83 0.60 8.62
C GLN A 287 11.36 1.28 9.91
N ASN A 288 10.13 1.03 10.34
CA ASN A 288 9.53 1.65 11.52
C ASN A 288 9.78 0.90 12.84
N GLN A 289 10.36 -0.31 12.83
CA GLN A 289 10.38 -1.15 14.03
C GLN A 289 11.65 -1.08 14.90
N ASP A 290 12.79 -0.74 14.32
CA ASP A 290 13.99 -0.58 15.14
C ASP A 290 14.99 0.37 14.50
N ASN A 291 15.45 1.35 14.64
CA ASN A 291 16.57 2.11 14.03
C ASN A 291 17.53 1.27 13.13
N SER A 292 17.04 0.16 12.60
CA SER A 292 17.78 -0.75 11.75
C SER A 292 18.14 -0.03 10.45
N THR A 293 19.37 -0.14 10.05
CA THR A 293 19.87 0.32 8.74
C THR A 293 19.52 -0.67 7.62
N VAL A 294 18.84 -1.76 7.95
CA VAL A 294 18.48 -2.79 6.98
C VAL A 294 17.26 -2.33 6.19
N ILE A 295 17.43 -2.20 4.88
CA ILE A 295 16.36 -1.88 3.93
C ILE A 295 15.76 -3.22 3.49
N ASN A 296 14.45 -3.38 3.69
CA ASN A 296 13.72 -4.51 3.14
C ASN A 296 13.17 -4.13 1.77
N TRP A 297 13.55 -4.88 0.76
CA TRP A 297 13.09 -4.72 -0.61
C TRP A 297 11.93 -5.67 -0.88
N VAL A 298 10.82 -5.14 -1.40
CA VAL A 298 9.61 -5.88 -1.72
C VAL A 298 9.46 -5.96 -3.22
N GLU A 299 9.20 -7.16 -3.75
CA GLU A 299 8.97 -7.38 -5.17
C GLU A 299 7.74 -6.61 -5.66
N VAL A 300 7.89 -5.93 -6.79
CA VAL A 300 6.82 -5.21 -7.47
C VAL A 300 6.75 -5.65 -8.94
N THR A 301 5.55 -5.58 -9.49
CA THR A 301 5.35 -5.82 -10.93
C THR A 301 5.07 -4.49 -11.60
N PRO A 302 6.01 -3.96 -12.42
CA PRO A 302 5.76 -2.71 -13.11
C PRO A 302 4.54 -2.79 -14.04
N LEU A 303 3.76 -1.72 -14.08
CA LEU A 303 2.75 -1.51 -15.11
C LEU A 303 3.45 -0.94 -16.36
N GLY A 304 3.47 -1.69 -17.43
CA GLY A 304 4.05 -1.27 -18.72
C GLY A 304 3.29 -0.11 -19.38
N ASN A 305 3.60 0.15 -20.66
CA ASN A 305 2.99 1.20 -21.49
C ASN A 305 3.26 2.64 -21.01
N LYS A 306 4.44 2.89 -20.47
CA LYS A 306 4.93 4.23 -20.14
C LYS A 306 6.06 4.65 -21.08
N ASN A 307 6.08 5.91 -21.48
CA ASN A 307 7.27 6.45 -22.12
C ASN A 307 8.30 6.82 -21.04
N VAL A 308 9.53 6.36 -21.19
CA VAL A 308 10.65 6.72 -20.34
C VAL A 308 11.71 7.41 -21.16
N MET A 309 12.12 8.61 -20.73
CA MET A 309 13.19 9.36 -21.39
C MET A 309 14.25 9.75 -20.36
N MET A 310 15.46 9.28 -20.54
CA MET A 310 16.58 9.58 -19.65
C MET A 310 17.60 10.46 -20.35
N PHE A 311 18.17 11.42 -19.62
CA PHE A 311 19.24 12.31 -20.05
C PHE A 311 20.40 12.18 -19.09
N ASN A 312 21.53 11.61 -19.53
CA ASN A 312 22.67 11.33 -18.67
C ASN A 312 23.95 11.94 -19.23
N GLY A 313 24.63 12.73 -18.41
CA GLY A 313 25.97 13.22 -18.70
C GLY A 313 27.01 12.11 -18.50
N LYS A 314 27.89 11.89 -19.48
CA LYS A 314 28.90 10.82 -19.37
C LYS A 314 30.03 11.16 -18.39
N ASP A 315 30.19 12.44 -18.06
CA ASP A 315 31.21 12.95 -17.17
C ASP A 315 30.63 13.41 -15.82
N ASP A 316 29.40 12.96 -15.47
CA ASP A 316 28.83 13.24 -14.16
C ASP A 316 29.66 12.58 -13.06
N LEU A 317 30.02 13.37 -12.04
CA LEU A 317 30.87 12.90 -10.94
C LEU A 317 30.05 12.38 -9.74
N ARG A 318 28.74 12.65 -9.72
CA ARG A 318 27.84 12.21 -8.67
C ARG A 318 27.04 10.98 -9.12
N PHE A 319 26.30 11.08 -10.21
CA PHE A 319 25.63 9.95 -10.82
C PHE A 319 26.49 9.39 -11.94
N LEU A 320 27.49 8.61 -11.55
CA LEU A 320 28.51 8.08 -12.48
C LEU A 320 27.85 7.32 -13.62
N TYR A 321 28.09 7.75 -14.86
CA TYR A 321 27.52 7.11 -16.04
C TYR A 321 27.73 5.60 -16.10
N LEU A 322 28.88 5.14 -15.65
CA LEU A 322 29.24 3.71 -15.59
C LEU A 322 28.70 2.98 -14.36
N GLY A 323 27.90 3.66 -13.54
CA GLY A 323 27.45 3.12 -12.26
C GLY A 323 28.52 3.20 -11.17
N GLY A 324 28.19 2.66 -10.02
CA GLY A 324 29.09 2.62 -8.86
C GLY A 324 28.41 3.15 -7.60
N THR A 325 29.21 3.32 -6.54
CA THR A 325 28.68 3.71 -5.23
C THR A 325 28.57 5.23 -5.08
N VAL A 326 27.38 5.72 -4.75
CA VAL A 326 27.06 7.12 -4.49
C VAL A 326 26.20 7.18 -3.22
N ASP A 327 26.57 8.02 -2.24
CA ASP A 327 25.79 8.24 -1.02
C ASP A 327 25.34 6.89 -0.34
N ASN A 328 26.25 5.92 -0.25
CA ASN A 328 26.04 4.55 0.25
C ASN A 328 25.06 3.70 -0.58
N GLN A 329 24.72 4.11 -1.78
CA GLN A 329 23.92 3.34 -2.74
C GLN A 329 24.84 2.79 -3.83
N GLU A 330 24.62 1.56 -4.23
CA GLU A 330 25.24 1.00 -5.41
C GLU A 330 24.28 1.17 -6.60
N LEU A 331 24.73 1.86 -7.63
CA LEU A 331 23.90 2.23 -8.79
C LEU A 331 24.32 1.45 -10.01
N TYR A 332 23.33 1.04 -10.80
CA TYR A 332 23.56 0.55 -12.16
C TYR A 332 24.19 1.64 -13.04
N SER A 333 24.87 1.23 -14.09
CA SER A 333 25.24 2.16 -15.18
C SER A 333 23.98 2.78 -15.81
N ALA A 334 24.13 3.91 -16.47
CA ALA A 334 23.03 4.54 -17.20
C ALA A 334 22.46 3.58 -18.27
N GLU A 335 23.33 2.84 -18.95
CA GLU A 335 22.93 1.84 -19.96
C GLU A 335 22.22 0.64 -19.36
N ASP A 336 22.59 0.17 -18.15
CA ASP A 336 21.86 -0.87 -17.44
C ASP A 336 20.53 -0.35 -16.89
N SER A 337 20.51 0.89 -16.41
CA SER A 337 19.29 1.53 -15.90
C SER A 337 18.22 1.68 -16.99
N VAL A 338 18.56 2.19 -18.18
CA VAL A 338 17.59 2.31 -19.27
C VAL A 338 17.13 0.94 -19.79
N TYR A 339 18.06 -0.04 -19.82
CA TYR A 339 17.68 -1.40 -20.21
C TYR A 339 16.76 -2.06 -19.18
N ALA A 340 16.99 -1.83 -17.88
CA ALA A 340 16.07 -2.26 -16.83
C ALA A 340 14.68 -1.63 -17.00
N MET A 341 14.60 -0.33 -17.33
CA MET A 341 13.32 0.32 -17.64
C MET A 341 12.62 -0.30 -18.85
N ALA A 342 13.38 -0.71 -19.88
CA ALA A 342 12.81 -1.46 -20.99
C ALA A 342 12.30 -2.85 -20.56
N LYS A 343 12.98 -3.52 -19.62
CA LYS A 343 12.48 -4.77 -19.02
C LYS A 343 11.21 -4.56 -18.21
N ALA A 344 11.05 -3.41 -17.56
CA ALA A 344 9.81 -3.03 -16.88
C ALA A 344 8.63 -2.90 -17.85
N ASP A 345 8.88 -2.50 -19.09
CA ASP A 345 7.90 -2.47 -20.20
C ASP A 345 7.81 -3.81 -20.96
N SER A 346 8.39 -4.87 -20.39
CA SER A 346 8.37 -6.24 -20.94
C SER A 346 9.10 -6.42 -22.28
N THR A 347 10.13 -5.60 -22.58
CA THR A 347 10.89 -5.75 -23.81
C THR A 347 11.51 -7.13 -23.97
N THR A 348 11.45 -7.65 -25.19
CA THR A 348 12.19 -8.85 -25.62
C THR A 348 13.50 -8.51 -26.31
N GLU A 349 13.78 -7.23 -26.54
CA GLU A 349 15.00 -6.77 -27.18
C GLU A 349 16.24 -7.08 -26.32
N ALA A 350 17.36 -7.30 -26.99
CA ALA A 350 18.64 -7.45 -26.30
C ALA A 350 19.18 -6.07 -25.89
N LYS A 351 19.96 -6.03 -24.80
CA LYS A 351 20.66 -4.80 -24.41
C LYS A 351 21.55 -4.29 -25.55
N LEU A 352 21.36 -3.03 -25.92
CA LEU A 352 22.17 -2.36 -26.91
C LEU A 352 23.60 -2.16 -26.38
N THR A 353 24.58 -2.47 -27.22
CA THR A 353 26.01 -2.26 -26.94
C THR A 353 26.59 -1.08 -27.72
N THR A 354 25.84 -0.55 -28.70
CA THR A 354 26.25 0.57 -29.53
C THR A 354 25.09 1.53 -29.68
N PRO A 355 25.23 2.79 -29.25
CA PRO A 355 24.19 3.80 -29.37
C PRO A 355 24.09 4.35 -30.79
N ALA A 356 22.95 4.92 -31.14
CA ALA A 356 22.77 5.70 -32.36
C ALA A 356 23.23 7.14 -32.12
N LEU A 357 24.22 7.61 -32.85
CA LEU A 357 24.70 8.98 -32.76
C LEU A 357 23.66 9.96 -33.32
N GLN A 358 23.33 10.98 -32.52
CA GLN A 358 22.35 12.01 -32.87
C GLN A 358 23.04 13.22 -33.51
N THR A 359 22.28 14.05 -34.23
CA THR A 359 22.77 15.25 -34.91
C THR A 359 23.35 16.30 -33.99
N ASP A 360 22.91 16.31 -32.70
CA ASP A 360 23.45 17.20 -31.68
C ASP A 360 24.67 16.63 -30.95
N GLY A 361 25.14 15.45 -31.35
CA GLY A 361 26.30 14.78 -30.75
C GLY A 361 25.95 13.93 -29.51
N SER A 362 24.70 13.85 -29.11
CA SER A 362 24.28 12.90 -28.08
C SER A 362 24.19 11.47 -28.63
N GLU A 363 24.33 10.49 -27.78
CA GLU A 363 24.24 9.06 -28.07
C GLU A 363 22.89 8.53 -27.59
N LEU A 364 22.09 7.92 -28.47
CA LEU A 364 20.75 7.41 -28.17
C LEU A 364 20.78 5.88 -28.01
N PHE A 365 20.28 5.44 -26.84
CA PHE A 365 19.84 4.07 -26.58
C PHE A 365 18.32 4.05 -26.61
N SER A 366 17.71 3.23 -27.46
CA SER A 366 16.25 3.23 -27.65
C SER A 366 15.72 1.81 -27.74
N TYR A 367 14.63 1.54 -27.02
CA TYR A 367 13.95 0.26 -26.94
C TYR A 367 12.44 0.46 -27.15
N ASP A 368 11.73 -0.63 -27.41
CA ASP A 368 10.27 -0.71 -27.48
C ASP A 368 9.66 0.39 -28.38
N ASN A 369 10.08 0.41 -29.64
CA ASN A 369 9.64 1.40 -30.63
C ASN A 369 9.80 2.86 -30.18
N ASN A 370 10.84 3.17 -29.43
CA ASN A 370 11.18 4.48 -28.88
C ASN A 370 10.33 4.93 -27.67
N SER A 371 9.58 4.04 -27.05
CA SER A 371 8.92 4.36 -25.77
C SER A 371 9.94 4.50 -24.62
N ILE A 372 11.03 3.75 -24.65
CA ILE A 372 12.09 3.77 -23.65
C ILE A 372 13.38 4.28 -24.29
N GLN A 373 13.81 5.47 -23.92
CA GLN A 373 14.96 6.14 -24.52
C GLN A 373 15.93 6.68 -23.47
N MET A 374 17.22 6.62 -23.79
CA MET A 374 18.24 7.37 -23.05
C MET A 374 19.15 8.11 -24.02
N PHE A 375 19.34 9.39 -23.73
CA PHE A 375 20.31 10.25 -24.41
C PHE A 375 21.53 10.44 -23.50
N ALA A 376 22.68 9.93 -23.94
CA ALA A 376 23.94 10.10 -23.25
C ALA A 376 24.74 11.23 -23.90
N PHE A 377 25.32 12.09 -23.09
CA PHE A 377 25.99 13.32 -23.53
C PHE A 377 27.48 13.27 -23.18
N PRO A 378 28.36 12.97 -24.18
CA PRO A 378 29.80 13.02 -23.96
C PRO A 378 30.28 14.44 -23.60
N GLY A 379 31.21 14.56 -22.66
CA GLY A 379 31.75 15.83 -22.22
C GLY A 379 30.79 16.65 -21.33
N VAL A 380 29.70 16.04 -20.87
CA VAL A 380 28.72 16.68 -19.98
C VAL A 380 28.73 15.99 -18.63
N ALA A 381 28.84 16.78 -17.55
CA ALA A 381 28.59 16.32 -16.21
C ALA A 381 27.09 16.46 -15.87
N ASN A 382 26.71 17.46 -15.07
CA ASN A 382 25.32 17.72 -14.66
C ASN A 382 24.73 19.00 -15.29
N ASN A 383 25.45 19.66 -16.16
CA ASN A 383 25.03 20.90 -16.81
C ASN A 383 24.76 20.68 -18.30
N PHE A 384 23.50 20.60 -18.66
CA PHE A 384 23.02 20.37 -20.03
C PHE A 384 22.78 21.66 -20.83
N THR A 385 23.29 22.81 -20.39
CA THR A 385 22.99 24.11 -21.03
C THR A 385 23.27 24.13 -22.52
N GLN A 386 24.37 23.51 -22.98
CA GLN A 386 24.70 23.44 -24.41
C GLN A 386 23.73 22.59 -25.25
N TYR A 387 23.00 21.68 -24.62
CA TYR A 387 21.99 20.81 -25.25
C TYR A 387 20.55 21.21 -24.92
N GLN A 388 20.35 22.32 -24.22
CA GLN A 388 19.06 22.72 -23.68
C GLN A 388 17.95 22.76 -24.74
N ASN A 389 18.24 23.30 -25.93
CA ASN A 389 17.24 23.40 -26.99
C ASN A 389 16.83 22.02 -27.53
N SER A 390 17.80 21.13 -27.77
CA SER A 390 17.49 19.77 -28.28
C SER A 390 16.74 18.94 -27.22
N ILE A 391 17.12 19.05 -25.95
CA ILE A 391 16.45 18.40 -24.85
C ILE A 391 14.99 18.90 -24.71
N ARG A 392 14.80 20.23 -24.68
CA ARG A 392 13.47 20.82 -24.61
C ARG A 392 12.59 20.39 -25.78
N THR A 393 13.12 20.38 -27.00
CA THR A 393 12.40 19.91 -28.18
C THR A 393 11.96 18.46 -28.03
N ARG A 394 12.85 17.57 -27.54
CA ARG A 394 12.50 16.15 -27.32
C ARG A 394 11.38 16.02 -26.28
N ILE A 395 11.50 16.73 -25.17
CA ILE A 395 10.49 16.72 -24.11
C ILE A 395 9.16 17.30 -24.64
N THR A 396 9.17 18.43 -25.31
CA THR A 396 7.95 19.04 -25.85
C THR A 396 7.27 18.13 -26.87
N ASN A 397 8.04 17.44 -27.72
CA ASN A 397 7.48 16.48 -28.66
C ASN A 397 6.87 15.26 -27.94
N LEU A 398 7.51 14.77 -26.87
CA LEU A 398 6.97 13.67 -26.06
C LEU A 398 5.67 14.07 -25.35
N LEU A 399 5.58 15.33 -24.89
CA LEU A 399 4.45 15.87 -24.13
C LEU A 399 3.36 16.48 -25.03
N ALA A 400 3.48 16.39 -26.35
CA ALA A 400 2.47 16.91 -27.25
C ALA A 400 1.12 16.21 -27.01
N THR A 401 0.11 16.97 -26.63
CA THR A 401 -1.25 16.46 -26.39
C THR A 401 -2.04 16.59 -27.70
N GLU A 402 -2.61 15.49 -28.18
CA GLU A 402 -3.38 15.49 -29.45
C GLU A 402 -4.69 16.27 -29.30
N SER A 403 -5.34 16.18 -28.14
CA SER A 403 -6.58 16.90 -27.85
C SER A 403 -6.73 17.17 -26.36
N TYR A 404 -7.23 18.37 -26.03
CA TYR A 404 -7.57 18.77 -24.68
C TYR A 404 -9.06 18.55 -24.42
N LEU A 405 -9.40 18.01 -23.26
CA LEU A 405 -10.79 17.90 -22.83
C LEU A 405 -11.34 19.27 -22.43
N ASP A 406 -12.63 19.45 -22.63
CA ASP A 406 -13.33 20.62 -22.08
C ASP A 406 -13.49 20.49 -20.56
N ILE A 407 -13.39 21.62 -19.86
CA ILE A 407 -13.81 21.68 -18.45
C ILE A 407 -15.32 21.46 -18.44
N PRO A 408 -15.82 20.47 -17.71
CA PRO A 408 -17.24 20.16 -17.75
C PRO A 408 -18.07 21.33 -17.24
N VAL A 409 -19.20 21.60 -17.89
CA VAL A 409 -20.21 22.46 -17.32
C VAL A 409 -21.10 21.59 -16.44
N SER A 410 -21.34 22.02 -15.20
CA SER A 410 -22.15 21.25 -14.24
C SER A 410 -23.54 20.98 -14.80
N THR A 411 -23.77 19.73 -15.19
CA THR A 411 -25.12 19.25 -15.54
C THR A 411 -25.33 17.91 -14.84
N THR A 412 -26.40 17.83 -14.07
CA THR A 412 -26.90 16.53 -13.61
C THR A 412 -27.84 16.00 -14.68
N LEU A 413 -27.42 14.90 -15.31
CA LEU A 413 -28.23 14.15 -16.25
C LEU A 413 -28.98 13.05 -15.50
N SER A 414 -30.12 12.61 -15.97
CA SER A 414 -30.89 11.53 -15.34
C SER A 414 -31.54 10.62 -16.39
N GLY A 415 -31.79 9.39 -15.98
CA GLY A 415 -32.44 8.40 -16.84
C GLY A 415 -31.68 8.16 -18.13
N ALA A 416 -32.33 8.33 -19.28
CA ALA A 416 -31.71 8.09 -20.59
C ALA A 416 -30.54 9.03 -20.91
N GLU A 417 -30.55 10.25 -20.39
CA GLU A 417 -29.48 11.23 -20.63
C GLU A 417 -28.23 10.92 -19.81
N ALA A 418 -28.36 10.13 -18.72
CA ALA A 418 -27.23 9.66 -17.92
C ALA A 418 -26.44 8.55 -18.61
N GLN A 419 -26.96 7.94 -19.65
CA GLN A 419 -26.32 6.89 -20.43
C GLN A 419 -25.27 7.46 -21.40
N GLY A 420 -24.37 6.63 -21.86
CA GLY A 420 -23.41 6.97 -22.91
C GLY A 420 -22.31 7.93 -22.47
N GLN A 421 -22.09 8.06 -21.19
CA GLN A 421 -21.05 8.92 -20.66
C GLN A 421 -19.68 8.22 -20.63
N GLN A 422 -18.62 9.00 -20.79
CA GLN A 422 -17.23 8.51 -20.78
C GLN A 422 -16.45 9.00 -19.55
N LEU A 423 -16.86 10.13 -19.01
CA LEU A 423 -16.21 10.79 -17.86
C LEU A 423 -17.26 11.21 -16.85
N GLY A 424 -16.85 11.40 -15.60
CA GLY A 424 -17.71 11.83 -14.51
C GLY A 424 -18.22 10.66 -13.68
N THR A 425 -19.17 10.93 -12.80
CA THR A 425 -19.71 9.92 -11.89
C THR A 425 -21.12 9.54 -12.31
N LEU A 426 -21.32 8.30 -12.71
CA LEU A 426 -22.61 7.67 -12.89
C LEU A 426 -23.05 7.10 -11.55
N THR A 427 -24.18 7.57 -11.04
CA THR A 427 -24.82 7.03 -9.84
C THR A 427 -25.98 6.14 -10.27
N TYR A 428 -25.99 4.92 -9.76
CA TYR A 428 -27.05 3.96 -10.02
C TYR A 428 -27.70 3.53 -8.70
N GLU A 429 -28.90 4.03 -8.44
CA GLU A 429 -29.78 3.53 -7.39
C GLU A 429 -30.54 2.32 -7.95
N VAL A 430 -30.11 1.13 -7.55
CA VAL A 430 -30.66 -0.13 -8.07
C VAL A 430 -32.12 -0.27 -7.62
N PRO A 431 -33.11 -0.20 -8.52
CA PRO A 431 -34.51 -0.32 -8.12
C PRO A 431 -34.80 -1.67 -7.47
N VAL A 432 -35.77 -1.71 -6.54
CA VAL A 432 -36.16 -2.95 -5.84
C VAL A 432 -36.78 -3.99 -6.80
N ASP A 433 -37.29 -3.55 -7.93
CA ASP A 433 -37.88 -4.35 -9.01
C ASP A 433 -36.97 -4.45 -10.26
N ALA A 434 -35.69 -4.04 -10.13
CA ALA A 434 -34.73 -4.20 -11.22
C ALA A 434 -34.67 -5.66 -11.70
N PRO A 435 -34.41 -5.93 -12.99
CA PRO A 435 -34.18 -7.28 -13.47
C PRO A 435 -33.04 -7.99 -12.73
N ASP A 436 -33.10 -9.31 -12.59
CA ASP A 436 -32.03 -10.11 -11.95
C ASP A 436 -30.70 -10.03 -12.70
N SER A 437 -30.75 -9.74 -14.00
CA SER A 437 -29.60 -9.56 -14.86
C SER A 437 -29.72 -8.28 -15.66
N LEU A 438 -28.65 -7.51 -15.67
CA LEU A 438 -28.43 -6.37 -16.54
C LEU A 438 -27.08 -6.55 -17.23
N TYR A 439 -26.77 -5.70 -18.18
CA TYR A 439 -25.49 -5.67 -18.86
C TYR A 439 -24.99 -4.23 -18.90
N TYR A 440 -23.68 -4.06 -18.94
CA TYR A 440 -23.08 -2.79 -19.30
C TYR A 440 -22.30 -2.94 -20.62
N GLY A 441 -22.20 -1.87 -21.39
CA GLY A 441 -21.51 -1.91 -22.68
C GLY A 441 -21.38 -0.54 -23.30
N ASP A 442 -20.66 -0.48 -24.42
CA ASP A 442 -20.58 0.73 -25.26
C ASP A 442 -21.91 0.99 -26.01
N THR A 443 -22.03 2.14 -26.63
CA THR A 443 -23.20 2.56 -27.42
C THR A 443 -23.57 1.56 -28.52
N ASP A 444 -22.57 0.90 -29.11
CA ASP A 444 -22.75 -0.15 -30.12
C ASP A 444 -23.00 -1.55 -29.50
N GLY A 445 -23.04 -1.64 -28.17
CA GLY A 445 -23.24 -2.89 -27.45
C GLY A 445 -22.02 -3.83 -27.40
N VAL A 446 -20.86 -3.39 -27.84
CA VAL A 446 -19.61 -4.15 -27.84
C VAL A 446 -18.46 -3.22 -27.47
N PRO A 447 -17.62 -3.56 -26.49
CA PRO A 447 -17.64 -4.74 -25.61
C PRO A 447 -18.70 -4.62 -24.51
N TYR A 448 -19.07 -5.71 -23.87
CA TYR A 448 -20.02 -5.69 -22.76
C TYR A 448 -19.67 -6.71 -21.67
N GLY A 449 -20.19 -6.45 -20.47
CA GLY A 449 -20.11 -7.36 -19.32
C GLY A 449 -21.46 -7.50 -18.61
N ALA A 450 -21.57 -8.52 -17.78
CA ALA A 450 -22.80 -8.82 -17.05
C ALA A 450 -22.87 -8.05 -15.71
N ILE A 451 -24.06 -7.59 -15.33
CA ILE A 451 -24.41 -7.12 -14.00
C ILE A 451 -25.40 -8.12 -13.41
N THR A 452 -25.01 -8.80 -12.37
CA THR A 452 -25.93 -9.63 -11.56
C THR A 452 -26.58 -8.72 -10.51
N VAL A 453 -27.89 -8.63 -10.51
CA VAL A 453 -28.64 -7.86 -9.51
C VAL A 453 -29.13 -8.81 -8.43
N ALA A 454 -28.42 -8.81 -7.32
CA ALA A 454 -28.74 -9.63 -6.16
C ALA A 454 -29.93 -9.05 -5.39
N GLN A 455 -30.69 -9.95 -4.73
CA GLN A 455 -31.58 -9.48 -3.67
C GLN A 455 -30.73 -8.79 -2.60
N PRO A 456 -31.23 -7.70 -1.97
CA PRO A 456 -30.51 -7.12 -0.86
C PRO A 456 -30.25 -8.26 0.11
N SER A 457 -28.99 -8.44 0.50
CA SER A 457 -28.72 -9.17 1.71
C SER A 457 -29.62 -8.54 2.73
N ILE A 458 -30.54 -9.29 3.32
CA ILE A 458 -31.46 -8.73 4.31
C ILE A 458 -30.62 -8.35 5.53
N ILE A 459 -29.80 -7.33 5.37
CA ILE A 459 -29.37 -6.52 6.48
C ILE A 459 -30.53 -5.54 6.67
N GLY A 460 -31.66 -6.11 7.09
CA GLY A 460 -32.66 -5.31 7.71
C GLY A 460 -31.95 -4.58 8.84
N VAL A 461 -31.74 -3.27 8.70
CA VAL A 461 -31.78 -2.39 9.84
C VAL A 461 -33.24 -2.42 10.29
N GLY A 462 -33.75 -3.61 10.58
CA GLY A 462 -34.85 -3.79 11.46
C GLY A 462 -34.29 -3.36 12.79
N VAL A 463 -34.73 -2.23 13.30
CA VAL A 463 -34.81 -2.06 14.73
C VAL A 463 -35.80 -3.16 15.16
N PHE A 464 -35.27 -4.35 15.31
CA PHE A 464 -35.97 -5.44 15.92
C PHE A 464 -36.06 -5.10 17.40
N SER A 465 -36.96 -4.17 17.73
CA SER A 465 -37.25 -3.86 19.15
C SER A 465 -37.80 -5.08 19.88
N SER A 466 -38.18 -6.11 19.16
CA SER A 466 -38.49 -7.44 19.66
C SER A 466 -38.66 -8.40 18.48
N ILE A 467 -37.60 -9.07 18.04
CA ILE A 467 -37.81 -10.37 17.46
C ILE A 467 -37.97 -11.33 18.66
N LEU A 468 -39.24 -11.65 18.96
CA LEU A 468 -39.65 -13.01 19.09
C LEU A 468 -39.67 -13.55 20.48
N ASP A 469 -40.84 -13.68 20.86
CA ASP A 469 -41.23 -14.68 21.87
C ASP A 469 -41.16 -16.14 21.33
N THR A 470 -41.10 -16.40 20.00
CA THR A 470 -41.23 -17.78 19.51
C THR A 470 -40.60 -18.12 18.16
N GLY A 471 -39.68 -17.36 17.61
CA GLY A 471 -39.20 -17.68 16.25
C GLY A 471 -37.69 -17.82 16.10
N ASP A 472 -37.28 -18.76 15.26
CA ASP A 472 -35.90 -18.95 14.86
C ASP A 472 -35.51 -17.92 13.79
N LEU A 473 -34.31 -17.35 13.87
CA LEU A 473 -33.71 -16.63 12.78
C LEU A 473 -33.00 -17.65 11.89
N LEU A 474 -33.63 -18.03 10.79
CA LEU A 474 -33.13 -19.04 9.89
C LEU A 474 -32.59 -18.40 8.61
N ALA A 475 -31.40 -18.82 8.17
CA ALA A 475 -30.93 -18.59 6.82
C ALA A 475 -31.32 -19.83 5.99
N GLU A 476 -32.16 -19.64 4.98
CA GLU A 476 -32.59 -20.72 4.09
C GLU A 476 -31.76 -20.71 2.80
N GLY A 477 -31.17 -21.85 2.44
CA GLY A 477 -30.37 -22.03 1.24
C GLY A 477 -29.04 -22.71 1.51
N GLN A 478 -28.39 -23.24 0.47
CA GLN A 478 -27.15 -24.06 0.58
C GLN A 478 -26.03 -23.06 0.83
N ASP A 479 -25.76 -22.11 1.15
CA ASP A 479 -24.71 -21.15 1.50
C ASP A 479 -25.30 -19.88 2.17
N ALA A 480 -26.50 -20.03 2.75
CA ALA A 480 -27.14 -18.91 3.41
C ALA A 480 -26.42 -18.56 4.71
N GLU A 481 -26.10 -17.29 4.92
CA GLU A 481 -25.49 -16.80 6.16
C GLU A 481 -26.35 -15.70 6.79
N ILE A 482 -26.33 -15.63 8.11
CA ILE A 482 -26.85 -14.49 8.86
C ILE A 482 -25.65 -13.65 9.28
N ARG A 483 -25.55 -12.45 8.72
CA ARG A 483 -24.47 -11.52 8.99
C ARG A 483 -24.87 -10.47 10.02
N LEU A 484 -24.14 -10.42 11.12
CA LEU A 484 -24.29 -9.37 12.13
C LEU A 484 -23.06 -8.47 12.07
N SER A 485 -23.19 -7.28 11.48
CA SER A 485 -22.09 -6.33 11.29
C SER A 485 -22.43 -5.01 12.00
N PRO A 486 -22.10 -4.87 13.29
CA PRO A 486 -22.30 -3.61 13.97
C PRO A 486 -21.39 -2.52 13.39
N THR A 487 -21.93 -1.34 13.17
CA THR A 487 -21.18 -0.17 12.70
C THR A 487 -20.58 0.61 13.87
N GLY A 488 -19.40 1.18 13.69
CA GLY A 488 -18.71 1.94 14.72
C GLY A 488 -18.25 1.09 15.92
N THR A 489 -18.58 1.49 17.14
CA THR A 489 -18.22 0.79 18.38
C THR A 489 -19.28 -0.25 18.82
N GLY A 490 -20.21 -0.59 17.92
CA GLY A 490 -21.24 -1.58 18.20
C GLY A 490 -20.67 -2.98 18.50
N THR A 491 -21.37 -3.76 19.29
CA THR A 491 -20.99 -5.13 19.66
C THR A 491 -22.11 -6.10 19.29
N VAL A 492 -21.73 -7.30 18.87
CA VAL A 492 -22.66 -8.44 18.80
C VAL A 492 -22.59 -9.19 20.12
N THR A 493 -23.69 -9.19 20.87
CA THR A 493 -23.78 -9.89 22.14
C THR A 493 -24.69 -11.11 21.98
N ILE A 494 -24.16 -12.30 22.23
CA ILE A 494 -24.92 -13.54 22.34
C ILE A 494 -25.00 -13.86 23.83
N ASN A 495 -26.14 -13.60 24.43
CA ASN A 495 -26.36 -13.76 25.87
C ASN A 495 -27.56 -14.67 26.13
N PRO A 496 -27.39 -15.99 26.06
CA PRO A 496 -28.47 -16.91 26.43
C PRO A 496 -28.78 -16.81 27.96
N GLU A 497 -30.04 -16.69 28.31
CA GLU A 497 -30.46 -16.64 29.71
C GLU A 497 -30.22 -17.98 30.43
N THR A 498 -30.07 -19.06 29.68
CA THR A 498 -29.74 -20.39 30.16
C THR A 498 -28.54 -20.94 29.37
N THR A 499 -28.19 -22.21 29.56
CA THR A 499 -27.13 -22.85 28.77
C THR A 499 -27.53 -22.95 27.30
N GLY A 500 -26.95 -22.08 26.47
CA GLY A 500 -27.10 -22.11 25.01
C GLY A 500 -25.94 -22.81 24.35
N THR A 501 -26.18 -23.46 23.23
CA THR A 501 -25.14 -24.10 22.41
C THR A 501 -24.94 -23.31 21.11
N VAL A 502 -23.71 -22.96 20.79
CA VAL A 502 -23.34 -22.38 19.51
C VAL A 502 -22.48 -23.42 18.79
N ASN A 503 -23.04 -24.04 17.75
CA ASN A 503 -22.37 -25.08 16.98
C ASN A 503 -21.63 -24.49 15.77
N ASN A 504 -20.53 -25.10 15.37
CA ASN A 504 -19.77 -24.77 14.16
C ASN A 504 -19.34 -23.28 14.07
N VAL A 505 -18.89 -22.71 15.18
CA VAL A 505 -18.46 -21.30 15.22
C VAL A 505 -17.06 -21.16 14.68
N ASN A 506 -16.91 -20.38 13.61
CA ASN A 506 -15.61 -19.88 13.16
C ASN A 506 -15.43 -18.43 13.66
N ILE A 507 -14.54 -18.23 14.63
CA ILE A 507 -14.23 -16.91 15.15
C ILE A 507 -12.95 -16.43 14.46
N ASN A 508 -13.11 -15.61 13.42
CA ASN A 508 -12.00 -14.91 12.78
C ASN A 508 -11.86 -13.53 13.42
N ALA A 509 -11.15 -13.44 14.52
CA ALA A 509 -10.96 -12.20 15.26
C ALA A 509 -9.47 -11.94 15.49
N GLN A 510 -9.05 -10.69 15.33
CA GLN A 510 -7.69 -10.26 15.68
C GLN A 510 -7.44 -10.37 17.20
N ASN A 511 -8.47 -10.15 17.99
CA ASN A 511 -8.40 -10.27 19.44
C ASN A 511 -9.64 -10.96 20.00
N LEU A 512 -9.44 -12.05 20.72
CA LEU A 512 -10.47 -12.66 21.55
C LEU A 512 -10.15 -12.34 23.02
N SER A 513 -10.95 -11.47 23.63
CA SER A 513 -10.81 -11.08 25.04
C SER A 513 -12.02 -11.52 25.84
N THR A 514 -11.80 -12.13 27.00
CA THR A 514 -12.86 -12.54 27.91
C THR A 514 -12.58 -12.02 29.32
N SER A 515 -13.61 -11.62 30.05
CA SER A 515 -13.51 -11.24 31.47
C SER A 515 -13.67 -12.43 32.42
N GLY A 516 -13.98 -13.61 31.89
CA GLY A 516 -14.18 -14.84 32.61
C GLY A 516 -13.38 -16.03 32.07
N ASN A 517 -13.71 -17.23 32.55
CA ASN A 517 -13.05 -18.44 32.10
C ASN A 517 -13.46 -18.82 30.66
N VAL A 518 -12.49 -19.17 29.83
CA VAL A 518 -12.75 -19.92 28.59
C VAL A 518 -12.53 -21.40 28.87
N SER A 519 -13.60 -22.18 28.79
CA SER A 519 -13.53 -23.65 28.92
C SER A 519 -13.71 -24.28 27.56
N LEU A 520 -12.73 -25.06 27.14
CA LEU A 520 -12.79 -25.89 25.93
C LEU A 520 -12.87 -27.34 26.39
N THR A 521 -14.01 -27.98 26.14
CA THR A 521 -14.24 -29.40 26.46
C THR A 521 -14.50 -30.18 25.17
N PRO A 522 -13.51 -30.33 24.30
CA PRO A 522 -13.69 -30.99 23.02
C PRO A 522 -13.79 -32.52 23.17
N ASN A 523 -14.59 -33.14 22.31
CA ASN A 523 -14.55 -34.57 22.11
C ASN A 523 -13.43 -35.03 21.15
N ALA A 524 -12.66 -34.07 20.63
CA ALA A 524 -11.54 -34.25 19.72
C ALA A 524 -10.43 -33.23 20.06
N ASP A 525 -9.37 -33.22 19.27
CA ASP A 525 -8.22 -32.36 19.50
C ASP A 525 -8.55 -30.85 19.36
N VAL A 526 -7.99 -30.04 20.25
CA VAL A 526 -7.96 -28.59 20.08
C VAL A 526 -6.61 -28.19 19.50
N THR A 527 -6.60 -27.68 18.27
CA THR A 527 -5.38 -27.22 17.61
C THR A 527 -5.26 -25.71 17.69
N ILE A 528 -4.15 -25.22 18.25
CA ILE A 528 -3.79 -23.79 18.24
C ILE A 528 -2.56 -23.66 17.34
N SER A 529 -2.74 -23.17 16.11
CA SER A 529 -1.70 -23.01 15.10
C SER A 529 -1.49 -21.53 14.79
N PRO A 530 -0.53 -20.85 15.44
CA PRO A 530 -0.13 -19.51 15.03
C PRO A 530 0.41 -19.52 13.60
N GLN A 531 -0.09 -18.62 12.75
CA GLN A 531 0.36 -18.51 11.36
C GLN A 531 1.77 -17.89 11.29
N THR A 532 2.57 -18.36 10.35
CA THR A 532 3.91 -17.86 10.02
C THR A 532 4.84 -17.62 11.24
N ASN A 533 4.91 -16.40 11.75
CA ASN A 533 5.76 -16.00 12.88
C ASN A 533 4.99 -15.76 14.18
N GLY A 534 3.74 -16.18 14.22
CA GLY A 534 2.91 -16.02 15.42
C GLY A 534 3.42 -16.84 16.60
N THR A 535 3.17 -16.36 17.81
CA THR A 535 3.54 -17.03 19.07
C THR A 535 2.29 -17.37 19.87
N LEU A 536 2.29 -18.54 20.49
CA LEU A 536 1.36 -18.84 21.57
C LEU A 536 1.97 -18.37 22.90
N THR A 537 1.33 -17.36 23.51
CA THR A 537 1.76 -16.85 24.81
C THR A 537 0.74 -17.21 25.89
N VAL A 538 1.15 -17.98 26.90
CA VAL A 538 0.36 -18.27 28.08
C VAL A 538 0.97 -17.48 29.24
N ARG A 539 0.28 -16.44 29.73
CA ARG A 539 0.73 -15.57 30.82
C ARG A 539 -0.33 -15.53 31.94
N PRO A 540 -0.32 -16.47 32.87
CA PRO A 540 -1.17 -16.35 34.05
C PRO A 540 -0.66 -15.20 34.93
N THR A 541 -1.57 -14.43 35.49
CA THR A 541 -1.24 -13.35 36.46
C THR A 541 -0.91 -13.90 37.87
N SER A 542 -1.20 -15.16 38.09
CA SER A 542 -0.87 -15.93 39.28
C SER A 542 -0.32 -17.31 38.85
N ILE A 543 -0.24 -18.25 39.78
CA ILE A 543 0.24 -19.60 39.50
C ILE A 543 -0.75 -20.30 38.56
N GLY A 544 -0.27 -20.75 37.42
CA GLY A 544 -0.99 -21.56 36.43
C GLY A 544 -0.40 -22.94 36.30
N THR A 545 -1.21 -23.93 35.98
CA THR A 545 -0.79 -25.31 35.69
C THR A 545 -1.02 -25.61 34.22
N VAL A 546 -0.10 -26.38 33.65
CA VAL A 546 -0.22 -26.97 32.31
C VAL A 546 0.06 -28.45 32.50
N ASP A 547 -1.01 -29.26 32.49
CA ASP A 547 -0.94 -30.68 32.78
C ASP A 547 -0.98 -31.52 31.49
N ASN A 548 -0.28 -32.66 31.51
CA ASN A 548 -0.27 -33.65 30.42
C ASN A 548 0.18 -33.10 29.05
N VAL A 549 1.16 -32.21 29.03
CA VAL A 549 1.62 -31.53 27.81
C VAL A 549 2.90 -32.13 27.27
N ASN A 550 2.89 -32.44 25.97
CA ASN A 550 4.05 -32.81 25.18
C ASN A 550 4.64 -31.55 24.51
N ILE A 551 5.79 -31.08 24.97
CA ILE A 551 6.40 -29.86 24.42
C ILE A 551 7.47 -30.25 23.40
N GLY A 552 7.27 -29.85 22.13
CA GLY A 552 8.25 -30.02 21.06
C GLY A 552 8.42 -31.46 20.57
N SER A 553 7.34 -32.23 20.49
CA SER A 553 7.38 -33.66 20.11
C SER A 553 7.81 -33.90 18.65
N VAL A 554 7.57 -32.93 17.75
CA VAL A 554 7.85 -33.05 16.29
C VAL A 554 9.14 -32.31 15.91
N ILE A 555 9.25 -31.04 16.29
CA ILE A 555 10.45 -30.22 16.07
C ILE A 555 10.81 -29.53 17.40
N PRO A 556 11.72 -30.13 18.17
CA PRO A 556 12.14 -29.55 19.45
C PRO A 556 12.75 -28.16 19.27
N ARG A 557 12.28 -27.20 20.04
CA ARG A 557 12.83 -25.84 20.13
C ARG A 557 13.34 -25.58 21.54
N ASN A 558 14.18 -24.57 21.69
CA ASN A 558 14.71 -24.22 23.00
C ASN A 558 13.60 -23.74 23.94
N GLY A 559 13.52 -24.33 25.12
CA GLY A 559 12.67 -23.87 26.23
C GLY A 559 13.53 -23.23 27.31
N THR A 560 13.12 -22.05 27.82
CA THR A 560 13.75 -21.41 28.98
C THR A 560 12.86 -21.60 30.19
N PHE A 561 13.38 -22.28 31.22
CA PHE A 561 12.67 -22.54 32.46
C PHE A 561 13.40 -21.86 33.61
N SER A 562 12.73 -21.10 34.46
CA SER A 562 13.31 -20.55 35.69
C SER A 562 13.58 -21.66 36.69
N ASN A 563 12.67 -22.63 36.79
CA ASN A 563 12.79 -23.83 37.60
C ASN A 563 12.21 -25.01 36.81
N LEU A 564 12.94 -26.08 36.71
CA LEU A 564 12.48 -27.36 36.18
C LEU A 564 12.47 -28.37 37.32
N ASN A 565 11.28 -28.75 37.81
CA ASN A 565 11.11 -29.81 38.79
C ASN A 565 10.52 -31.05 38.11
N SER A 566 11.29 -32.11 38.00
CA SER A 566 10.84 -33.39 37.47
C SER A 566 10.92 -34.44 38.58
N SER A 567 9.77 -34.83 39.11
CA SER A 567 9.67 -35.87 40.12
C SER A 567 9.86 -37.28 39.57
N GLN A 568 9.55 -37.47 38.30
CA GLN A 568 9.76 -38.70 37.53
C GLN A 568 10.01 -38.34 36.08
N GLY A 569 11.16 -38.56 35.56
CA GLY A 569 11.46 -38.26 34.17
C GLY A 569 12.92 -38.34 33.81
N THR A 570 13.18 -38.38 32.51
CA THR A 570 14.52 -38.45 31.93
C THR A 570 14.84 -37.15 31.23
N LEU A 571 15.97 -36.52 31.52
CA LEU A 571 16.54 -35.42 30.74
C LEU A 571 17.60 -36.00 29.81
N ASN A 572 17.24 -36.19 28.54
CA ASN A 572 18.16 -36.72 27.54
C ASN A 572 18.83 -35.59 26.77
N ASN A 573 20.11 -35.76 26.41
CA ASN A 573 20.88 -34.79 25.64
C ASN A 573 20.85 -33.35 26.20
N THR A 574 20.85 -33.20 27.51
CA THR A 574 20.76 -31.91 28.19
C THR A 574 22.10 -31.50 28.75
N THR A 575 22.60 -30.32 28.39
CA THR A 575 23.77 -29.71 28.99
C THR A 575 23.33 -28.82 30.17
N ILE A 576 23.79 -29.10 31.36
CA ILE A 576 23.45 -28.36 32.59
C ILE A 576 24.60 -27.40 32.90
N GLY A 577 24.29 -26.09 33.05
CA GLY A 577 25.27 -25.08 33.45
C GLY A 577 26.21 -24.60 32.36
N LEU A 578 25.74 -24.50 31.10
CA LEU A 578 26.58 -24.13 29.95
C LEU A 578 27.18 -22.72 30.05
N THR A 579 26.43 -21.75 30.59
CA THR A 579 26.84 -20.33 30.64
C THR A 579 27.28 -19.87 32.02
N THR A 580 26.79 -20.50 33.07
CA THR A 580 27.18 -20.21 34.46
C THR A 580 27.23 -21.54 35.20
N ALA A 581 28.35 -21.84 35.80
CA ALA A 581 28.52 -23.06 36.58
C ALA A 581 27.51 -23.07 37.75
N ALA A 582 26.66 -24.08 37.78
CA ALA A 582 25.65 -24.26 38.85
C ALA A 582 25.95 -25.57 39.59
N SER A 583 25.66 -25.59 40.90
CA SER A 583 25.74 -26.81 41.69
C SER A 583 24.62 -27.77 41.30
N ALA A 584 24.96 -28.99 40.97
CA ALA A 584 24.00 -30.07 40.75
C ALA A 584 24.20 -31.15 41.83
N ALA A 585 23.11 -31.52 42.50
CA ALA A 585 23.11 -32.64 43.46
C ALA A 585 22.40 -33.84 42.83
N PHE A 586 23.14 -34.94 42.68
CA PHE A 586 22.61 -36.19 42.16
C PHE A 586 22.60 -37.25 43.27
N THR A 587 21.48 -37.93 43.46
CA THR A 587 21.42 -39.10 44.35
C THR A 587 22.23 -40.26 43.79
N VAL A 588 22.19 -40.42 42.46
CA VAL A 588 23.00 -41.37 41.71
C VAL A 588 23.39 -40.75 40.39
N ALA A 589 24.65 -40.75 40.05
CA ALA A 589 25.16 -40.34 38.74
C ALA A 589 25.86 -41.54 38.06
N THR A 590 25.40 -41.90 36.86
CA THR A 590 26.04 -42.92 36.03
C THR A 590 26.76 -42.26 34.88
N VAL A 591 28.07 -42.43 34.80
CA VAL A 591 28.88 -41.89 33.70
C VAL A 591 29.22 -43.03 32.74
N GLN A 592 28.86 -42.89 31.44
CA GLN A 592 29.05 -43.94 30.45
C GLN A 592 30.45 -43.96 29.83
N ASN A 593 31.09 -42.80 29.71
CA ASN A 593 32.39 -42.67 29.07
C ASN A 593 33.47 -42.28 30.08
N ASP A 594 34.69 -42.64 29.80
CA ASP A 594 35.85 -42.20 30.60
C ASP A 594 36.06 -40.67 30.37
N PRO A 595 36.55 -39.94 31.38
CA PRO A 595 36.77 -38.51 31.27
C PRO A 595 37.81 -38.21 30.18
N ALA A 596 37.49 -37.24 29.31
CA ALA A 596 38.36 -36.78 28.25
C ALA A 596 39.17 -35.54 28.67
N SER A 597 38.71 -34.84 29.71
CA SER A 597 39.37 -33.64 30.24
C SER A 597 39.39 -33.66 31.77
N ALA A 598 40.25 -32.81 32.36
CA ALA A 598 40.41 -32.72 33.82
C ALA A 598 39.13 -32.27 34.57
N ASN A 599 38.15 -31.70 33.85
CA ASN A 599 36.91 -31.21 34.43
C ASN A 599 35.73 -32.17 34.24
N ASP A 600 35.92 -33.30 33.60
CA ASP A 600 34.85 -34.26 33.36
C ASP A 600 34.54 -35.07 34.64
N VAL A 601 33.26 -35.44 34.78
CA VAL A 601 32.82 -36.34 35.84
C VAL A 601 33.36 -37.74 35.57
N THR A 602 34.04 -38.30 36.54
CA THR A 602 34.70 -39.60 36.40
C THR A 602 33.78 -40.75 36.76
N LYS A 603 33.89 -41.87 36.07
CA LYS A 603 33.30 -43.15 36.51
C LYS A 603 34.05 -43.67 37.74
N LYS A 604 33.33 -44.28 38.64
CA LYS A 604 33.95 -44.97 39.77
C LYS A 604 35.07 -45.96 39.34
N GLN A 605 34.80 -46.76 38.30
CA GLN A 605 35.76 -47.70 37.75
C GLN A 605 37.00 -47.01 37.21
N TYR A 606 36.90 -45.83 36.58
CA TYR A 606 38.05 -45.05 36.12
C TYR A 606 38.87 -44.54 37.31
N VAL A 607 38.21 -44.02 38.34
CA VAL A 607 38.88 -43.58 39.56
C VAL A 607 39.57 -44.78 40.26
N ASP A 608 38.86 -45.92 40.41
CA ASP A 608 39.43 -47.13 41.05
C ASP A 608 40.60 -47.67 40.25
N ASN A 609 40.51 -47.71 38.92
CA ASN A 609 41.61 -48.15 38.07
C ASN A 609 42.80 -47.20 38.14
N THR A 610 42.58 -45.90 38.13
CA THR A 610 43.65 -44.89 38.23
C THR A 610 44.29 -44.94 39.59
N ALA A 611 43.50 -45.06 40.63
CA ALA A 611 44.05 -45.26 42.02
C ALA A 611 44.87 -46.53 42.14
N THR A 612 44.42 -47.65 41.55
CA THR A 612 45.14 -48.92 41.55
C THR A 612 46.47 -48.81 40.80
N VAL A 613 46.45 -48.17 39.61
CA VAL A 613 47.71 -47.95 38.85
C VAL A 613 48.66 -47.04 39.62
N LEU A 614 48.17 -46.00 40.29
CA LEU A 614 48.95 -45.10 41.06
C LEU A 614 49.53 -45.82 42.30
N ALA A 615 48.78 -46.67 42.99
CA ALA A 615 49.21 -47.47 44.11
C ALA A 615 50.33 -48.45 43.70
N ILE A 616 50.18 -49.12 42.57
CA ILE A 616 51.19 -50.01 41.98
C ILE A 616 52.46 -49.21 41.62
N ALA A 617 52.28 -48.02 41.01
CA ALA A 617 53.43 -47.19 40.62
C ALA A 617 54.19 -46.60 41.82
N LEU A 618 53.54 -46.38 42.96
CA LEU A 618 54.12 -45.85 44.18
C LEU A 618 54.62 -46.97 45.16
N GLY A 619 54.36 -48.22 44.81
CA GLY A 619 54.86 -49.38 45.62
C GLY A 619 54.10 -49.56 46.95
N VAL A 620 52.80 -49.15 47.01
CA VAL A 620 51.92 -49.29 48.17
C VAL A 620 50.98 -50.47 47.97
#